data_1bd8a3e23285f0c1928b62d1aed200b6
#
_entry.id   1bd8a3e23285f0c1928b62d1aed200b6
#
_cell.length_a   1.000
_cell.length_b   1.000
_cell.length_c   1.000
_cell.angle_alpha   90.00
_cell.angle_beta   90.00
_cell.angle_gamma   90.00
#
_symmetry.space_group_name_H-M   'P 1'
#
loop_
_entity.id
_entity.type
_entity.pdbx_description
1 polymer ?
#
loop_
_entity_poly.entity_id
_entity_poly.type
_entity_poly.pdbx_seq_one_letter_code
_entity_poly.pdbx_strand_id
1 'polypeptide(L)'
;SLGLVGSEMCIRDSYIPTSDEIKVFESAYNQKVPVLLKGPTGTGKTRFVEYMSWYISEKRKKSVPLVTVACHEDLTASDLVGRYLIDASGTKWIDGPLTRAVKSGGICYLDEVVEARKDTTVIIHPLTDHRRILTIDKLGEVYEADDDFLMVVSYNPGYQNALKDLKQSTRQRFVAIEFEFPSPELETKIIQSESGVDEKISDSLASLGEKIRNLTDHGLTEAASTRVLIYAGKLIKDGIEPRRACQVAVTWGITD
;
A
#
# COMPACT_ATOMS: atom_id res chain seq x y z
N SER A 1 -6.90 -24.93 10.14
CA SER A 1 -5.45 -24.72 9.88
C SER A 1 -5.05 -24.96 8.41
N LEU A 2 -5.97 -25.32 7.50
CA LEU A 2 -5.67 -25.57 6.07
C LEU A 2 -5.81 -24.31 5.17
N GLY A 3 -6.36 -23.20 5.70
CA GLY A 3 -6.54 -21.97 4.94
C GLY A 3 -5.31 -21.03 4.92
N LEU A 4 -4.41 -21.14 5.89
CA LEU A 4 -3.24 -20.26 6.01
C LEU A 4 -2.10 -20.63 5.07
N VAL A 5 -1.90 -21.92 4.81
CA VAL A 5 -0.79 -22.40 3.96
C VAL A 5 -0.93 -21.95 2.49
N GLY A 6 -2.14 -21.88 1.96
CA GLY A 6 -2.38 -21.41 0.60
C GLY A 6 -2.18 -19.90 0.41
N SER A 7 -2.47 -19.09 1.43
CA SER A 7 -2.28 -17.64 1.39
C SER A 7 -0.80 -17.24 1.55
N GLU A 8 -0.05 -17.94 2.40
CA GLU A 8 1.38 -17.70 2.62
C GLU A 8 2.22 -18.05 1.38
N MET A 9 1.90 -19.14 0.70
CA MET A 9 2.55 -19.53 -0.54
C MET A 9 2.29 -18.53 -1.68
N CYS A 10 1.09 -17.95 -1.73
CA CYS A 10 0.74 -16.88 -2.68
C CYS A 10 1.51 -15.56 -2.42
N ILE A 11 1.78 -15.22 -1.16
CA ILE A 11 2.50 -13.99 -0.79
C ILE A 11 3.98 -14.11 -1.12
N ARG A 12 4.61 -15.22 -0.80
CA ARG A 12 6.03 -15.47 -1.06
C ARG A 12 6.42 -15.28 -2.51
N ASP A 13 5.61 -15.79 -3.43
CA ASP A 13 5.87 -15.80 -4.87
C ASP A 13 5.25 -14.59 -5.61
N SER A 14 4.56 -13.70 -4.89
CA SER A 14 3.74 -12.65 -5.49
C SER A 14 4.44 -11.30 -5.66
N TYR A 15 5.63 -11.10 -5.08
CA TYR A 15 6.37 -9.85 -5.19
C TYR A 15 7.72 -10.08 -5.87
N ILE A 16 7.94 -9.36 -6.96
CA ILE A 16 9.21 -9.33 -7.67
C ILE A 16 9.88 -7.99 -7.37
N PRO A 17 11.05 -8.00 -6.68
CA PRO A 17 11.74 -6.75 -6.33
C PRO A 17 12.26 -6.05 -7.59
N THR A 18 12.19 -4.73 -7.55
CA THR A 18 12.64 -3.86 -8.65
C THR A 18 14.01 -3.26 -8.40
N SER A 19 14.42 -3.13 -7.12
CA SER A 19 15.67 -2.51 -6.71
C SER A 19 16.09 -3.04 -5.32
N ASP A 20 16.48 -2.17 -4.41
CA ASP A 20 16.94 -2.48 -3.06
C ASP A 20 15.88 -2.21 -1.97
N GLU A 21 14.62 -2.00 -2.38
CA GLU A 21 13.51 -1.62 -1.52
C GLU A 21 13.31 -2.56 -0.33
N ILE A 22 13.54 -3.88 -0.52
CA ILE A 22 13.46 -4.87 0.56
C ILE A 22 14.50 -4.59 1.65
N LYS A 23 15.75 -4.32 1.25
CA LYS A 23 16.83 -4.03 2.20
C LYS A 23 16.61 -2.73 2.94
N VAL A 24 16.16 -1.70 2.23
CA VAL A 24 15.86 -0.37 2.81
C VAL A 24 14.73 -0.49 3.82
N PHE A 25 13.64 -1.18 3.47
CA PHE A 25 12.51 -1.38 4.37
C PHE A 25 12.92 -2.20 5.61
N GLU A 26 13.65 -3.29 5.43
CA GLU A 26 14.14 -4.11 6.54
C GLU A 26 15.03 -3.30 7.49
N SER A 27 15.93 -2.48 6.95
CA SER A 27 16.79 -1.60 7.74
C SER A 27 15.96 -0.57 8.52
N ALA A 28 15.00 0.07 7.86
CA ALA A 28 14.08 1.02 8.50
C ALA A 28 13.28 0.34 9.64
N TYR A 29 12.76 -0.86 9.39
CA TYR A 29 12.04 -1.64 10.39
C TYR A 29 12.92 -1.94 11.61
N ASN A 30 14.14 -2.41 11.40
CA ASN A 30 15.08 -2.73 12.49
C ASN A 30 15.47 -1.49 13.31
N GLN A 31 15.54 -0.32 12.66
CA GLN A 31 15.85 0.96 13.30
C GLN A 31 14.60 1.70 13.80
N LYS A 32 13.40 1.11 13.64
CA LYS A 32 12.11 1.71 14.04
C LYS A 32 11.85 3.07 13.37
N VAL A 33 12.33 3.24 12.15
CA VAL A 33 12.13 4.46 11.36
C VAL A 33 10.93 4.28 10.45
N PRO A 34 9.94 5.18 10.48
CA PRO A 34 8.75 5.06 9.65
C PRO A 34 9.08 5.18 8.16
N VAL A 35 8.30 4.50 7.33
CA VAL A 35 8.53 4.38 5.89
C VAL A 35 7.44 5.09 5.08
N LEU A 36 7.87 5.85 4.09
CA LEU A 36 7.01 6.49 3.10
C LEU A 36 7.20 5.82 1.75
N LEU A 37 6.13 5.26 1.19
CA LEU A 37 6.12 4.70 -0.16
C LEU A 37 5.56 5.75 -1.12
N LYS A 38 6.40 6.24 -2.02
CA LYS A 38 6.06 7.29 -2.97
C LYS A 38 6.01 6.71 -4.38
N GLY A 39 4.96 6.99 -5.12
CA GLY A 39 4.87 6.55 -6.52
C GLY A 39 3.45 6.45 -7.04
N PRO A 40 3.29 6.27 -8.36
CA PRO A 40 1.99 6.16 -8.99
C PRO A 40 1.12 5.05 -8.43
N THR A 41 -0.20 5.17 -8.61
CA THR A 41 -1.14 4.10 -8.27
C THR A 41 -0.88 2.86 -9.12
N GLY A 42 -0.96 1.67 -8.51
CA GLY A 42 -0.80 0.40 -9.23
C GLY A 42 0.64 -0.02 -9.51
N THR A 43 1.64 0.63 -8.90
CA THR A 43 3.06 0.24 -8.98
C THR A 43 3.46 -0.85 -7.96
N GLY A 44 2.51 -1.43 -7.24
CA GLY A 44 2.79 -2.55 -6.33
C GLY A 44 3.09 -2.18 -4.88
N LYS A 45 2.89 -0.93 -4.44
CA LYS A 45 3.17 -0.48 -3.06
C LYS A 45 2.49 -1.34 -2.00
N THR A 46 1.19 -1.58 -2.12
CA THR A 46 0.42 -2.40 -1.17
C THR A 46 0.93 -3.83 -1.12
N ARG A 47 1.18 -4.44 -2.29
CA ARG A 47 1.74 -5.80 -2.38
C ARG A 47 3.13 -5.90 -1.76
N PHE A 48 3.94 -4.86 -1.92
CA PHE A 48 5.24 -4.78 -1.27
C PHE A 48 5.12 -4.79 0.26
N VAL A 49 4.19 -4.03 0.83
CA VAL A 49 3.99 -4.02 2.30
C VAL A 49 3.47 -5.38 2.80
N GLU A 50 2.57 -6.02 2.07
CA GLU A 50 2.10 -7.39 2.36
C GLU A 50 3.26 -8.39 2.36
N TYR A 51 4.11 -8.31 1.33
CA TYR A 51 5.33 -9.13 1.24
C TYR A 51 6.28 -8.87 2.42
N MET A 52 6.51 -7.61 2.78
CA MET A 52 7.42 -7.26 3.88
C MET A 52 6.89 -7.70 5.25
N SER A 53 5.58 -7.64 5.48
CA SER A 53 4.97 -8.20 6.69
C SER A 53 5.24 -9.70 6.82
N TRP A 54 5.04 -10.45 5.73
CA TRP A 54 5.39 -11.87 5.67
C TRP A 54 6.91 -12.10 5.85
N TYR A 55 7.74 -11.39 5.08
CA TYR A 55 9.20 -11.54 5.10
C TYR A 55 9.79 -11.32 6.51
N ILE A 56 9.37 -10.25 7.18
CA ILE A 56 9.84 -9.93 8.54
C ILE A 56 9.33 -10.96 9.54
N SER A 57 8.08 -11.41 9.42
CA SER A 57 7.51 -12.45 10.28
C SER A 57 8.30 -13.74 10.19
N GLU A 58 8.63 -14.21 8.96
CA GLU A 58 9.44 -15.40 8.72
C GLU A 58 10.84 -15.24 9.31
N LYS A 59 11.50 -14.13 9.05
CA LYS A 59 12.87 -13.87 9.51
C LYS A 59 12.98 -13.80 11.00
N ARG A 60 11.98 -13.21 11.67
CA ARG A 60 11.94 -13.08 13.14
C ARG A 60 11.32 -14.28 13.84
N LYS A 61 10.72 -15.21 13.12
CA LYS A 61 9.93 -16.33 13.65
C LYS A 61 8.86 -15.87 14.65
N LYS A 62 8.29 -14.69 14.36
CA LYS A 62 7.26 -14.04 15.16
C LYS A 62 6.28 -13.35 14.22
N SER A 63 4.98 -13.49 14.47
CA SER A 63 3.97 -12.81 13.67
C SER A 63 4.08 -11.30 13.81
N VAL A 64 4.25 -10.61 12.68
CA VAL A 64 4.19 -9.15 12.54
C VAL A 64 2.98 -8.83 11.67
N PRO A 65 1.80 -8.63 12.28
CA PRO A 65 0.57 -8.45 11.52
C PRO A 65 0.56 -7.14 10.73
N LEU A 66 -0.04 -7.17 9.56
CA LEU A 66 -0.29 -5.99 8.75
C LEU A 66 -1.71 -5.48 8.97
N VAL A 67 -1.82 -4.21 9.32
CA VAL A 67 -3.09 -3.48 9.40
C VAL A 67 -3.10 -2.42 8.32
N THR A 68 -3.89 -2.62 7.27
CA THR A 68 -4.02 -1.68 6.15
C THR A 68 -5.25 -0.81 6.32
N VAL A 69 -5.09 0.49 6.14
CA VAL A 69 -6.17 1.49 6.14
C VAL A 69 -6.11 2.28 4.85
N ALA A 70 -7.16 2.19 4.04
CA ALA A 70 -7.34 3.07 2.89
C ALA A 70 -7.78 4.45 3.38
N CYS A 71 -6.97 5.46 3.13
CA CYS A 71 -7.29 6.84 3.50
C CYS A 71 -8.22 7.48 2.46
N HIS A 72 -9.19 8.25 2.94
CA HIS A 72 -10.15 9.01 2.13
C HIS A 72 -10.57 10.28 2.88
N GLU A 73 -11.27 11.18 2.21
CA GLU A 73 -11.66 12.50 2.77
C GLU A 73 -12.54 12.42 4.02
N ASP A 74 -13.30 11.34 4.18
CA ASP A 74 -14.20 11.13 5.32
C ASP A 74 -13.52 10.40 6.49
N LEU A 75 -12.30 9.89 6.31
CA LEU A 75 -11.56 9.20 7.37
C LEU A 75 -11.21 10.17 8.49
N THR A 76 -11.70 9.89 9.67
CA THR A 76 -11.46 10.69 10.87
C THR A 76 -10.38 10.08 11.75
N ALA A 77 -9.80 10.90 12.62
CA ALA A 77 -8.93 10.43 13.68
C ALA A 77 -9.57 9.33 14.54
N SER A 78 -10.87 9.44 14.83
CA SER A 78 -11.61 8.42 15.59
C SER A 78 -11.70 7.08 14.88
N ASP A 79 -11.75 7.06 13.55
CA ASP A 79 -11.78 5.79 12.79
C ASP A 79 -10.45 5.05 12.94
N LEU A 80 -9.33 5.77 13.04
CA LEU A 80 -8.01 5.18 13.26
C LEU A 80 -7.79 4.75 14.70
N VAL A 81 -8.17 5.58 15.65
CA VAL A 81 -7.85 5.41 17.08
C VAL A 81 -8.85 4.50 17.77
N GLY A 82 -10.14 4.70 17.53
CA GLY A 82 -11.20 3.93 18.16
C GLY A 82 -12.40 4.77 18.54
N ARG A 83 -13.45 4.09 18.98
CA ARG A 83 -14.72 4.71 19.34
C ARG A 83 -15.46 3.95 20.43
N TYR A 84 -16.33 4.63 21.11
CA TYR A 84 -17.31 3.99 22.00
C TYR A 84 -18.45 3.39 21.18
N LEU A 85 -18.79 2.16 21.47
CA LEU A 85 -20.03 1.51 21.04
C LEU A 85 -20.97 1.42 22.23
N ILE A 86 -22.26 1.64 21.98
CA ILE A 86 -23.32 1.47 22.95
C ILE A 86 -24.10 0.24 22.51
N ASP A 87 -24.18 -0.75 23.37
CA ASP A 87 -24.99 -1.95 23.19
C ASP A 87 -25.89 -2.20 24.40
N ALA A 88 -26.64 -3.30 24.40
CA ALA A 88 -27.54 -3.67 25.49
C ALA A 88 -26.81 -3.89 26.83
N SER A 89 -25.49 -4.10 26.82
CA SER A 89 -24.65 -4.31 28.02
C SER A 89 -24.01 -3.02 28.53
N GLY A 90 -24.15 -1.91 27.80
CA GLY A 90 -23.59 -0.61 28.16
C GLY A 90 -22.67 0.01 27.11
N THR A 91 -21.83 0.94 27.53
CA THR A 91 -20.87 1.62 26.67
C THR A 91 -19.52 0.90 26.71
N LYS A 92 -19.01 0.48 25.56
CA LYS A 92 -17.73 -0.21 25.41
C LYS A 92 -16.83 0.52 24.44
N TRP A 93 -15.56 0.67 24.80
CA TRP A 93 -14.54 1.15 23.86
C TRP A 93 -14.09 0.04 22.90
N ILE A 94 -13.94 0.40 21.62
CA ILE A 94 -13.38 -0.47 20.58
C ILE A 94 -12.16 0.21 19.96
N ASP A 95 -11.02 -0.45 20.08
CA ASP A 95 -9.78 0.04 19.47
C ASP A 95 -9.88 0.07 17.94
N GLY A 96 -9.48 1.19 17.37
CA GLY A 96 -9.34 1.35 15.91
C GLY A 96 -8.12 0.61 15.36
N PRO A 97 -7.95 0.57 14.04
CA PRO A 97 -6.87 -0.16 13.38
C PRO A 97 -5.48 0.32 13.81
N LEU A 98 -5.26 1.63 13.94
CA LEU A 98 -3.99 2.19 14.39
C LEU A 98 -3.66 1.75 15.83
N THR A 99 -4.62 1.87 16.74
CA THR A 99 -4.43 1.49 18.13
C THR A 99 -4.11 -0.01 18.26
N ARG A 100 -4.80 -0.86 17.49
CA ARG A 100 -4.49 -2.29 17.46
C ARG A 100 -3.06 -2.56 17.02
N ALA A 101 -2.60 -1.93 15.92
CA ALA A 101 -1.23 -2.09 15.43
C ALA A 101 -0.19 -1.60 16.44
N VAL A 102 -0.42 -0.44 17.07
CA VAL A 102 0.47 0.13 18.10
C VAL A 102 0.63 -0.81 19.29
N LYS A 103 -0.48 -1.40 19.76
CA LYS A 103 -0.48 -2.32 20.91
C LYS A 103 0.08 -3.72 20.59
N SER A 104 -0.17 -4.21 19.37
CA SER A 104 0.22 -5.58 18.98
C SER A 104 1.61 -5.72 18.39
N GLY A 105 2.26 -4.61 18.04
CA GLY A 105 3.55 -4.63 17.36
C GLY A 105 3.47 -4.95 15.88
N GLY A 106 2.37 -4.57 15.21
CA GLY A 106 2.18 -4.77 13.78
C GLY A 106 2.66 -3.61 12.91
N ILE A 107 2.66 -3.83 11.60
CA ILE A 107 2.84 -2.78 10.60
C ILE A 107 1.48 -2.12 10.37
N CYS A 108 1.39 -0.81 10.61
CA CYS A 108 0.22 -0.01 10.22
C CYS A 108 0.51 0.69 8.91
N TYR A 109 -0.21 0.30 7.87
CA TYR A 109 -0.08 0.87 6.53
C TYR A 109 -1.27 1.77 6.21
N LEU A 110 -1.01 3.07 6.11
CA LEU A 110 -1.97 4.07 5.67
C LEU A 110 -1.78 4.32 4.17
N ASP A 111 -2.68 3.77 3.37
CA ASP A 111 -2.63 3.91 1.93
C ASP A 111 -3.25 5.25 1.50
N GLU A 112 -2.54 5.97 0.64
CA GLU A 112 -2.90 7.32 0.16
C GLU A 112 -3.18 8.34 1.29
N VAL A 113 -2.23 8.47 2.20
CA VAL A 113 -2.35 9.29 3.42
C VAL A 113 -2.70 10.76 3.18
N VAL A 114 -2.38 11.31 2.00
CA VAL A 114 -2.73 12.69 1.62
C VAL A 114 -4.23 12.90 1.40
N GLU A 115 -4.99 11.84 1.16
CA GLU A 115 -6.44 11.89 1.07
C GLU A 115 -7.11 11.97 2.45
N ALA A 116 -6.36 11.67 3.51
CA ALA A 116 -6.87 11.77 4.87
C ALA A 116 -7.04 13.22 5.33
N ARG A 117 -7.91 13.43 6.30
CA ARG A 117 -8.10 14.72 6.95
C ARG A 117 -6.85 15.14 7.73
N LYS A 118 -6.69 16.44 7.94
CA LYS A 118 -5.54 17.00 8.68
C LYS A 118 -5.45 16.52 10.13
N ASP A 119 -6.59 16.25 10.78
CA ASP A 119 -6.64 15.70 12.13
C ASP A 119 -6.02 14.29 12.22
N THR A 120 -6.16 13.50 11.17
CA THR A 120 -5.51 12.18 11.05
C THR A 120 -3.99 12.29 11.04
N THR A 121 -3.42 13.24 10.30
CA THR A 121 -1.96 13.43 10.26
C THR A 121 -1.38 13.89 11.59
N VAL A 122 -2.13 14.66 12.38
CA VAL A 122 -1.70 15.11 13.72
C VAL A 122 -1.53 13.91 14.67
N ILE A 123 -2.42 12.93 14.61
CA ILE A 123 -2.36 11.74 15.48
C ILE A 123 -1.16 10.85 15.18
N ILE A 124 -0.76 10.73 13.92
CA ILE A 124 0.37 9.87 13.56
C ILE A 124 1.73 10.51 13.84
N HIS A 125 1.83 11.83 13.96
CA HIS A 125 3.11 12.51 14.15
C HIS A 125 3.91 12.01 15.37
N PRO A 126 3.32 11.84 16.59
CA PRO A 126 4.07 11.32 17.73
C PRO A 126 4.51 9.86 17.59
N LEU A 127 3.89 9.11 16.66
CA LEU A 127 4.29 7.76 16.32
C LEU A 127 5.45 7.70 15.30
N THR A 128 5.73 8.82 14.64
CA THR A 128 6.75 8.92 13.60
C THR A 128 8.02 9.62 14.06
N ASP A 129 8.14 9.93 15.32
CA ASP A 129 9.35 10.47 15.94
C ASP A 129 9.84 9.58 17.10
N HIS A 130 10.88 10.03 17.79
CA HIS A 130 11.51 9.27 18.88
C HIS A 130 10.58 8.93 20.05
N ARG A 131 9.45 9.63 20.20
CA ARG A 131 8.48 9.39 21.28
C ARG A 131 7.73 8.07 21.08
N ARG A 132 7.41 7.71 19.85
CA ARG A 132 6.68 6.49 19.50
C ARG A 132 5.43 6.27 20.37
N ILE A 133 4.61 7.33 20.53
CA ILE A 133 3.42 7.31 21.38
C ILE A 133 2.15 7.58 20.59
N LEU A 134 1.06 6.97 21.04
CA LEU A 134 -0.31 7.25 20.61
C LEU A 134 -1.12 7.78 21.79
N THR A 135 -1.61 9.00 21.65
CA THR A 135 -2.51 9.61 22.65
C THR A 135 -3.96 9.37 22.25
N ILE A 136 -4.76 8.86 23.17
CA ILE A 136 -6.19 8.65 23.00
C ILE A 136 -6.93 9.58 23.98
N ASP A 137 -7.21 10.80 23.52
CA ASP A 137 -7.83 11.85 24.35
C ASP A 137 -9.17 11.41 24.98
N LYS A 138 -9.97 10.65 24.22
CA LYS A 138 -11.26 10.15 24.72
C LYS A 138 -11.16 9.17 25.89
N LEU A 139 -10.01 8.51 26.04
CA LEU A 139 -9.71 7.62 27.17
C LEU A 139 -8.85 8.30 28.23
N GLY A 140 -8.22 9.44 27.89
CA GLY A 140 -7.19 10.05 28.72
C GLY A 140 -5.92 9.19 28.85
N GLU A 141 -5.64 8.33 27.85
CA GLU A 141 -4.56 7.37 27.87
C GLU A 141 -3.50 7.67 26.83
N VAL A 142 -2.25 7.32 27.13
CA VAL A 142 -1.11 7.38 26.23
C VAL A 142 -0.49 5.98 26.13
N TYR A 143 -0.35 5.47 24.93
CA TYR A 143 0.24 4.17 24.66
C TYR A 143 1.61 4.37 24.01
N GLU A 144 2.63 3.75 24.57
CA GLU A 144 3.90 3.54 23.87
C GLU A 144 3.74 2.45 22.82
N ALA A 145 4.27 2.69 21.62
CA ALA A 145 4.22 1.70 20.56
C ALA A 145 5.10 0.50 20.92
N ASP A 146 4.55 -0.69 20.70
CA ASP A 146 5.31 -1.93 20.80
C ASP A 146 6.60 -1.87 19.97
N ASP A 147 7.63 -2.59 20.39
CA ASP A 147 8.93 -2.60 19.73
C ASP A 147 8.87 -3.05 18.26
N ASP A 148 7.95 -3.92 17.92
CA ASP A 148 7.74 -4.44 16.58
C ASP A 148 6.77 -3.57 15.72
N PHE A 149 6.24 -2.47 16.28
CA PHE A 149 5.38 -1.54 15.55
C PHE A 149 6.16 -0.73 14.53
N LEU A 150 5.63 -0.64 13.31
CA LEU A 150 6.12 0.27 12.28
C LEU A 150 4.96 1.01 11.60
N MET A 151 5.12 2.33 11.44
CA MET A 151 4.24 3.14 10.60
C MET A 151 4.75 3.13 9.16
N VAL A 152 3.87 2.78 8.22
CA VAL A 152 4.11 2.88 6.78
C VAL A 152 3.00 3.72 6.18
N VAL A 153 3.36 4.67 5.35
CA VAL A 153 2.38 5.50 4.63
C VAL A 153 2.70 5.47 3.14
N SER A 154 1.68 5.64 2.30
CA SER A 154 1.89 5.82 0.87
C SER A 154 1.26 7.11 0.36
N TYR A 155 1.79 7.64 -0.71
CA TYR A 155 1.15 8.70 -1.47
C TYR A 155 1.61 8.71 -2.93
N ASN A 156 0.74 9.27 -3.78
CA ASN A 156 1.00 9.49 -5.19
C ASN A 156 1.16 11.00 -5.46
N PRO A 157 2.37 11.49 -5.79
CA PRO A 157 2.61 12.92 -6.01
C PRO A 157 2.01 13.46 -7.30
N GLY A 158 1.63 12.59 -8.26
CA GLY A 158 1.22 13.00 -9.62
C GLY A 158 -0.26 13.36 -9.80
N TYR A 159 -1.14 12.89 -8.91
CA TYR A 159 -2.59 13.00 -9.07
C TYR A 159 -3.26 14.09 -8.22
N GLN A 160 -2.47 14.87 -7.50
CA GLN A 160 -3.03 15.74 -6.48
C GLN A 160 -2.78 17.20 -6.81
N ASN A 161 -3.82 18.03 -6.62
CA ASN A 161 -3.64 19.47 -6.54
C ASN A 161 -2.49 19.78 -5.57
N ALA A 162 -1.59 20.66 -5.95
CA ALA A 162 -0.43 21.09 -5.16
C ALA A 162 -0.77 21.47 -3.68
N LEU A 163 -2.04 21.66 -3.37
CA LEU A 163 -2.58 21.94 -2.04
C LEU A 163 -2.70 20.70 -1.13
N LYS A 164 -2.70 19.49 -1.69
CA LYS A 164 -2.83 18.22 -0.94
C LYS A 164 -1.50 17.49 -0.72
N ASP A 165 -0.38 18.05 -1.16
CA ASP A 165 0.93 17.44 -0.93
C ASP A 165 1.26 17.37 0.57
N LEU A 166 1.91 16.28 0.98
CA LEU A 166 2.43 16.14 2.34
C LEU A 166 3.37 17.30 2.67
N LYS A 167 3.13 17.97 3.78
CA LYS A 167 4.00 19.04 4.27
C LYS A 167 5.44 18.52 4.41
N GLN A 168 6.41 19.36 4.10
CA GLN A 168 7.83 19.03 4.22
C GLN A 168 8.18 18.48 5.62
N SER A 169 7.66 19.09 6.68
CA SER A 169 7.86 18.62 8.06
C SER A 169 7.36 17.20 8.31
N THR A 170 6.30 16.78 7.62
CA THR A 170 5.78 15.40 7.69
C THR A 170 6.70 14.46 6.90
N ARG A 171 7.08 14.84 5.68
CA ARG A 171 7.96 14.01 4.83
C ARG A 171 9.32 13.73 5.47
N GLN A 172 9.90 14.72 6.16
CA GLN A 172 11.20 14.58 6.83
C GLN A 172 11.22 13.59 8.00
N ARG A 173 10.05 13.08 8.41
CA ARG A 173 9.94 12.06 9.47
C ARG A 173 10.09 10.64 8.96
N PHE A 174 10.10 10.43 7.65
CA PHE A 174 10.05 9.12 7.01
C PHE A 174 11.31 8.85 6.17
N VAL A 175 11.69 7.59 6.11
CA VAL A 175 12.54 7.10 5.03
C VAL A 175 11.65 6.88 3.80
N ALA A 176 11.98 7.49 2.68
CA ALA A 176 11.22 7.40 1.45
C ALA A 176 11.75 6.28 0.55
N ILE A 177 10.85 5.40 0.10
CA ILE A 177 11.11 4.41 -0.95
C ILE A 177 10.27 4.83 -2.17
N GLU A 178 10.93 5.05 -3.30
CA GLU A 178 10.26 5.42 -4.54
C GLU A 178 9.86 4.18 -5.33
N PHE A 179 8.62 4.19 -5.80
CA PHE A 179 8.05 3.16 -6.68
C PHE A 179 7.78 3.79 -8.04
N GLU A 180 8.36 3.21 -9.05
CA GLU A 180 8.13 3.56 -10.44
C GLU A 180 7.44 2.40 -11.17
N PHE A 181 6.97 2.65 -12.38
CA PHE A 181 6.51 1.56 -13.23
C PHE A 181 7.70 0.66 -13.56
N PRO A 182 7.51 -0.67 -13.55
CA PRO A 182 8.57 -1.61 -13.89
C PRO A 182 9.12 -1.36 -15.29
N SER A 183 10.38 -1.77 -15.53
CA SER A 183 10.88 -1.84 -16.91
C SER A 183 10.03 -2.79 -17.75
N PRO A 184 9.94 -2.61 -19.09
CA PRO A 184 9.12 -3.48 -19.93
C PRO A 184 9.42 -4.98 -19.75
N GLU A 185 10.69 -5.35 -19.58
CA GLU A 185 11.12 -6.74 -19.37
C GLU A 185 10.63 -7.28 -18.03
N LEU A 186 10.69 -6.47 -16.98
CA LEU A 186 10.20 -6.83 -15.65
C LEU A 186 8.68 -6.87 -15.63
N GLU A 187 8.00 -5.91 -16.27
CA GLU A 187 6.55 -5.85 -16.36
C GLU A 187 5.99 -7.06 -17.10
N THR A 188 6.64 -7.51 -18.19
CA THR A 188 6.31 -8.76 -18.89
C THR A 188 6.33 -9.95 -17.94
N LYS A 189 7.37 -10.09 -17.11
CA LYS A 189 7.46 -11.17 -16.10
C LYS A 189 6.37 -11.09 -15.05
N ILE A 190 6.07 -9.89 -14.57
CA ILE A 190 5.01 -9.65 -13.58
C ILE A 190 3.65 -10.03 -14.16
N ILE A 191 3.33 -9.57 -15.38
CA ILE A 191 2.07 -9.89 -16.06
C ILE A 191 1.95 -11.40 -16.27
N GLN A 192 3.00 -12.05 -16.74
CA GLN A 192 3.02 -13.49 -16.97
C GLN A 192 2.76 -14.28 -15.68
N SER A 193 3.49 -13.94 -14.61
CA SER A 193 3.36 -14.60 -13.31
C SER A 193 1.96 -14.43 -12.70
N GLU A 194 1.41 -13.23 -12.80
CA GLU A 194 0.16 -12.86 -12.13
C GLU A 194 -1.11 -13.25 -12.90
N SER A 195 -1.04 -13.26 -14.22
CA SER A 195 -2.20 -13.57 -15.09
C SER A 195 -2.18 -14.99 -15.64
N GLY A 196 -1.01 -15.62 -15.71
CA GLY A 196 -0.83 -16.95 -16.27
C GLY A 196 -0.94 -17.02 -17.78
N VAL A 197 -0.90 -15.88 -18.50
CA VAL A 197 -0.80 -15.84 -19.97
C VAL A 197 0.62 -16.17 -20.42
N ASP A 198 0.77 -16.50 -21.71
CA ASP A 198 2.09 -16.76 -22.28
C ASP A 198 2.96 -15.48 -22.40
N GLU A 199 4.24 -15.69 -22.66
CA GLU A 199 5.22 -14.60 -22.76
C GLU A 199 4.87 -13.60 -23.87
N LYS A 200 4.38 -14.07 -25.01
CA LYS A 200 4.04 -13.22 -26.17
C LYS A 200 2.90 -12.26 -25.85
N ILE A 201 1.88 -12.73 -25.15
CA ILE A 201 0.75 -11.91 -24.70
C ILE A 201 1.22 -10.93 -23.62
N SER A 202 2.02 -11.40 -22.67
CA SER A 202 2.59 -10.56 -21.59
C SER A 202 3.44 -9.42 -22.14
N ASP A 203 4.31 -9.71 -23.11
CA ASP A 203 5.14 -8.71 -23.79
C ASP A 203 4.31 -7.67 -24.56
N SER A 204 3.27 -8.15 -25.26
CA SER A 204 2.33 -7.25 -25.96
C SER A 204 1.58 -6.32 -25.00
N LEU A 205 1.17 -6.82 -23.83
CA LEU A 205 0.51 -6.02 -22.77
C LEU A 205 1.48 -5.02 -22.15
N ALA A 206 2.72 -5.42 -21.84
CA ALA A 206 3.74 -4.52 -21.31
C ALA A 206 4.06 -3.39 -22.31
N SER A 207 4.24 -3.73 -23.59
CA SER A 207 4.45 -2.74 -24.67
C SER A 207 3.26 -1.79 -24.81
N LEU A 208 2.03 -2.26 -24.64
CA LEU A 208 0.83 -1.41 -24.64
C LEU A 208 0.87 -0.43 -23.45
N GLY A 209 1.21 -0.92 -22.26
CA GLY A 209 1.33 -0.09 -21.07
C GLY A 209 2.37 1.02 -21.21
N GLU A 210 3.54 0.69 -21.74
CA GLU A 210 4.61 1.67 -22.01
C GLU A 210 4.15 2.75 -23.01
N LYS A 211 3.51 2.35 -24.11
CA LYS A 211 2.97 3.30 -25.09
C LYS A 211 1.94 4.23 -24.50
N ILE A 212 1.03 3.72 -23.67
CA ILE A 212 0.01 4.54 -23.00
C ILE A 212 0.68 5.54 -22.04
N ARG A 213 1.67 5.10 -21.25
CA ARG A 213 2.41 5.98 -20.33
C ARG A 213 3.14 7.11 -21.07
N ASN A 214 3.74 6.80 -22.21
CA ASN A 214 4.38 7.82 -23.06
C ASN A 214 3.37 8.82 -23.63
N LEU A 215 2.09 8.47 -23.75
CA LEU A 215 1.03 9.37 -24.19
C LEU A 215 0.50 10.28 -23.07
N THR A 216 0.72 9.94 -21.78
CA THR A 216 0.37 10.85 -20.68
C THR A 216 1.17 12.14 -20.72
N ASP A 217 2.40 12.10 -21.19
CA ASP A 217 3.22 13.30 -21.44
C ASP A 217 2.62 14.21 -22.53
N HIS A 218 1.65 13.71 -23.29
CA HIS A 218 0.94 14.39 -24.38
C HIS A 218 -0.55 14.68 -24.10
N GLY A 219 -0.98 14.61 -22.82
CA GLY A 219 -2.30 15.09 -22.41
C GLY A 219 -3.34 14.02 -22.00
N LEU A 220 -2.96 12.75 -21.89
CA LEU A 220 -3.81 11.75 -21.24
C LEU A 220 -3.78 11.97 -19.72
N THR A 221 -4.93 11.88 -19.08
CA THR A 221 -5.13 12.20 -17.66
C THR A 221 -4.52 11.16 -16.74
N GLU A 222 -4.49 9.89 -17.16
CA GLU A 222 -4.00 8.78 -16.33
C GLU A 222 -3.10 7.81 -17.08
N ALA A 223 -2.06 7.31 -16.42
CA ALA A 223 -1.17 6.28 -16.94
C ALA A 223 -1.75 4.87 -16.71
N ALA A 224 -1.55 3.96 -17.67
CA ALA A 224 -1.89 2.56 -17.47
C ALA A 224 -1.03 1.94 -16.37
N SER A 225 -1.65 1.54 -15.26
CA SER A 225 -0.96 0.82 -14.19
C SER A 225 -0.70 -0.63 -14.57
N THR A 226 0.35 -1.25 -13.99
CA THR A 226 0.60 -2.68 -14.14
C THR A 226 -0.59 -3.54 -13.72
N ARG A 227 -1.39 -3.07 -12.76
CA ARG A 227 -2.61 -3.73 -12.30
C ARG A 227 -3.65 -3.92 -13.43
N VAL A 228 -3.92 -2.90 -14.23
CA VAL A 228 -4.90 -3.03 -15.33
C VAL A 228 -4.40 -3.93 -16.44
N LEU A 229 -3.08 -3.98 -16.69
CA LEU A 229 -2.46 -4.91 -17.63
C LEU A 229 -2.59 -6.37 -17.15
N ILE A 230 -2.41 -6.62 -15.85
CA ILE A 230 -2.64 -7.93 -15.24
C ILE A 230 -4.10 -8.34 -15.39
N TYR A 231 -5.05 -7.42 -15.19
CA TYR A 231 -6.48 -7.70 -15.38
C TYR A 231 -6.78 -8.07 -16.84
N ALA A 232 -6.24 -7.33 -17.79
CA ALA A 232 -6.37 -7.70 -19.21
C ALA A 232 -5.82 -9.10 -19.47
N GLY A 233 -4.64 -9.43 -18.94
CA GLY A 233 -4.05 -10.76 -19.04
C GLY A 233 -4.92 -11.87 -18.45
N LYS A 234 -5.50 -11.65 -17.27
CA LYS A 234 -6.44 -12.60 -16.64
C LYS A 234 -7.67 -12.86 -17.50
N LEU A 235 -8.26 -11.80 -18.06
CA LEU A 235 -9.41 -11.93 -18.98
C LEU A 235 -9.05 -12.70 -20.25
N ILE A 236 -7.87 -12.46 -20.83
CA ILE A 236 -7.37 -13.19 -22.01
C ILE A 236 -7.16 -14.67 -21.65
N LYS A 237 -6.58 -14.96 -20.48
CA LYS A 237 -6.37 -16.32 -20.00
C LYS A 237 -7.68 -17.09 -19.86
N ASP A 238 -8.74 -16.37 -19.51
CA ASP A 238 -10.11 -16.91 -19.32
C ASP A 238 -10.89 -17.01 -20.64
N GLY A 239 -10.26 -16.65 -21.78
CA GLY A 239 -10.81 -16.82 -23.12
C GLY A 239 -11.46 -15.57 -23.71
N ILE A 240 -11.34 -14.40 -23.06
CA ILE A 240 -11.80 -13.15 -23.66
C ILE A 240 -10.85 -12.72 -24.77
N GLU A 241 -11.41 -12.25 -25.90
CA GLU A 241 -10.62 -11.79 -27.04
C GLU A 241 -9.70 -10.62 -26.60
N PRO A 242 -8.40 -10.62 -26.98
CA PRO A 242 -7.41 -9.68 -26.47
C PRO A 242 -7.79 -8.20 -26.61
N ARG A 243 -8.35 -7.82 -27.75
CA ARG A 243 -8.80 -6.43 -27.98
C ARG A 243 -9.92 -6.03 -27.02
N ARG A 244 -10.87 -6.93 -26.77
CA ARG A 244 -11.96 -6.70 -25.82
C ARG A 244 -11.46 -6.65 -24.39
N ALA A 245 -10.55 -7.54 -24.02
CA ALA A 245 -9.92 -7.55 -22.69
C ALA A 245 -9.20 -6.22 -22.40
N CYS A 246 -8.39 -5.74 -23.36
CA CYS A 246 -7.73 -4.43 -23.23
C CYS A 246 -8.72 -3.28 -23.16
N GLN A 247 -9.78 -3.31 -23.96
CA GLN A 247 -10.81 -2.27 -23.94
C GLN A 247 -11.45 -2.14 -22.55
N VAL A 248 -11.88 -3.24 -21.94
CA VAL A 248 -12.60 -3.21 -20.65
C VAL A 248 -11.68 -3.06 -19.44
N ALA A 249 -10.44 -3.54 -19.50
CA ALA A 249 -9.52 -3.47 -18.39
C ALA A 249 -8.62 -2.24 -18.39
N VAL A 250 -8.19 -1.79 -19.59
CA VAL A 250 -7.23 -0.71 -19.73
C VAL A 250 -7.91 0.60 -20.15
N THR A 251 -8.63 0.59 -21.29
CA THR A 251 -9.17 1.83 -21.87
C THR A 251 -10.20 2.50 -20.95
N TRP A 252 -11.13 1.74 -20.39
CA TRP A 252 -12.14 2.29 -19.48
C TRP A 252 -11.59 2.77 -18.14
N GLY A 253 -10.39 2.33 -17.76
CA GLY A 253 -9.72 2.78 -16.54
C GLY A 253 -8.91 4.07 -16.70
N ILE A 254 -8.73 4.57 -17.94
CA ILE A 254 -7.90 5.75 -18.26
C ILE A 254 -8.65 6.83 -19.05
N THR A 255 -9.88 6.58 -19.46
CA THR A 255 -10.77 7.55 -20.14
C THR A 255 -12.03 7.74 -19.33
N ASP A 256 -12.33 8.98 -18.94
CA ASP A 256 -13.64 9.40 -18.46
C ASP A 256 -14.68 9.39 -19.58
#